data_9f199e885b8c20c5b424a871515e4d79
#
_entry.id   9f199e885b8c20c5b424a871515e4d79
#
_cell.length_a   1.000
_cell.length_b   1.000
_cell.length_c   1.000
_cell.angle_alpha   90.00
_cell.angle_beta   90.00
_cell.angle_gamma   90.00
#
_symmetry.space_group_name_H-M   'P 1'
#
loop_
_entity.id
_entity.type
_entity.pdbx_description
1 polymer ?
#
loop_
_entity_poly.entity_id
_entity_poly.type
_entity_poly.pdbx_seq_one_letter_code
_entity_poly.pdbx_strand_id
1 'polypeptide(L)'
;LAGCADQEAPAVVDESVSVVEVDFETQLQLQLLEAKPGDVIDIPAGTYALYRGLSLSVDGVTIRGAGMDKTILSFKEQVSGAEGLLVTANDFTIEDLAIEDAKGDALKINESKNVIIRRVRTEWTNGPDTANGAYGIYPVQTENTLIDEVVAIGASDAGIYVGQSKNVVVRNSRAEYNVAGIEIENTFDADVFDNVAINNTGGILVFNMPNLSQEGARTRIFRNL
;
A
#
# COMPACT_ATOMS: atom_id res chain seq x y z
N LEU A 1 -37.34 -75.63 -8.54
CA LEU A 1 -37.42 -74.45 -7.69
C LEU A 1 -36.13 -73.64 -7.97
N ALA A 2 -36.26 -72.62 -8.80
CA ALA A 2 -35.20 -71.67 -9.13
C ALA A 2 -35.27 -70.48 -8.19
N GLY A 3 -34.18 -70.21 -7.45
CA GLY A 3 -34.03 -69.00 -6.66
C GLY A 3 -33.48 -67.87 -7.51
N CYS A 4 -34.22 -66.77 -7.62
CA CYS A 4 -33.74 -65.53 -8.14
C CYS A 4 -32.83 -64.86 -7.09
N ALA A 5 -31.60 -64.56 -7.44
CA ALA A 5 -30.75 -63.71 -6.68
C ALA A 5 -30.96 -62.26 -7.12
N ASP A 6 -31.42 -61.40 -6.22
CA ASP A 6 -31.50 -59.96 -6.43
C ASP A 6 -30.06 -59.40 -6.47
N GLN A 7 -29.68 -58.80 -7.58
CA GLN A 7 -28.48 -57.97 -7.68
C GLN A 7 -28.81 -56.54 -7.25
N GLU A 8 -28.32 -56.12 -6.09
CA GLU A 8 -28.31 -54.72 -5.69
C GLU A 8 -27.43 -53.90 -6.66
N ALA A 9 -28.00 -52.86 -7.21
CA ALA A 9 -27.28 -51.88 -8.02
C ALA A 9 -26.30 -51.08 -7.15
N PRO A 10 -25.06 -50.75 -7.65
CA PRO A 10 -24.14 -49.99 -6.84
C PRO A 10 -24.66 -48.56 -6.61
N ALA A 11 -24.55 -48.13 -5.33
CA ALA A 11 -24.90 -46.76 -4.95
C ALA A 11 -24.03 -45.76 -5.67
N VAL A 12 -24.66 -44.82 -6.41
CA VAL A 12 -23.99 -43.69 -7.02
C VAL A 12 -23.57 -42.76 -5.88
N VAL A 13 -22.28 -42.65 -5.59
CA VAL A 13 -21.74 -41.65 -4.67
C VAL A 13 -21.77 -40.32 -5.40
N ASP A 14 -22.69 -39.48 -5.04
CA ASP A 14 -22.74 -38.08 -5.48
C ASP A 14 -21.57 -37.33 -4.81
N GLU A 15 -20.43 -37.24 -5.50
CA GLU A 15 -19.35 -36.32 -5.15
C GLU A 15 -19.76 -34.89 -5.50
N SER A 16 -20.63 -34.31 -4.68
CA SER A 16 -20.83 -32.88 -4.68
C SER A 16 -19.53 -32.21 -4.22
N VAL A 17 -18.68 -31.81 -5.18
CA VAL A 17 -17.54 -30.93 -4.93
C VAL A 17 -18.12 -29.63 -4.40
N SER A 18 -18.06 -29.42 -3.09
CA SER A 18 -18.34 -28.13 -2.50
C SER A 18 -17.30 -27.14 -2.99
N VAL A 19 -17.71 -26.23 -3.88
CA VAL A 19 -16.89 -25.08 -4.24
C VAL A 19 -16.70 -24.24 -2.98
N VAL A 20 -15.50 -24.26 -2.41
CA VAL A 20 -15.14 -23.38 -1.29
C VAL A 20 -15.04 -21.98 -1.91
N GLU A 21 -15.97 -21.10 -1.57
CA GLU A 21 -15.90 -19.70 -1.94
C GLU A 21 -14.70 -19.09 -1.20
N VAL A 22 -13.66 -18.71 -1.95
CA VAL A 22 -12.46 -18.08 -1.40
C VAL A 22 -12.77 -16.62 -1.14
N ASP A 23 -12.53 -16.14 0.09
CA ASP A 23 -12.77 -14.74 0.45
C ASP A 23 -11.85 -13.78 -0.30
N PHE A 24 -12.25 -12.51 -0.39
CA PHE A 24 -11.54 -11.49 -1.18
C PHE A 24 -10.07 -11.33 -0.73
N GLU A 25 -9.80 -11.31 0.58
CA GLU A 25 -8.43 -11.16 1.11
C GLU A 25 -7.53 -12.28 0.60
N THR A 26 -8.00 -13.52 0.69
CA THR A 26 -7.25 -14.69 0.22
C THR A 26 -7.06 -14.66 -1.29
N GLN A 27 -8.08 -14.26 -2.07
CA GLN A 27 -7.98 -14.09 -3.52
C GLN A 27 -6.94 -13.03 -3.89
N LEU A 28 -7.00 -11.85 -3.26
CA LEU A 28 -6.05 -10.77 -3.51
C LEU A 28 -4.62 -11.19 -3.14
N GLN A 29 -4.42 -11.82 -1.97
CA GLN A 29 -3.10 -12.29 -1.57
C GLN A 29 -2.54 -13.33 -2.54
N LEU A 30 -3.36 -14.25 -3.04
CA LEU A 30 -2.94 -15.22 -4.07
C LEU A 30 -2.56 -14.51 -5.38
N GLN A 31 -3.34 -13.53 -5.83
CA GLN A 31 -3.00 -12.74 -7.03
C GLN A 31 -1.65 -12.02 -6.87
N LEU A 32 -1.37 -11.45 -5.69
CA LEU A 32 -0.09 -10.80 -5.41
C LEU A 32 1.09 -11.78 -5.39
N LEU A 33 0.89 -12.98 -4.85
CA LEU A 33 1.92 -14.02 -4.77
C LEU A 33 2.20 -14.71 -6.11
N GLU A 34 1.18 -14.89 -6.95
CA GLU A 34 1.25 -15.59 -8.24
C GLU A 34 1.45 -14.62 -9.43
N ALA A 35 1.50 -13.32 -9.16
CA ALA A 35 1.69 -12.28 -10.18
C ALA A 35 2.94 -12.53 -11.02
N LYS A 36 2.92 -12.03 -12.25
CA LYS A 36 4.04 -12.08 -13.18
C LYS A 36 4.39 -10.66 -13.65
N PRO A 37 5.63 -10.42 -14.06
CA PRO A 37 6.00 -9.14 -14.64
C PRO A 37 5.07 -8.73 -15.79
N GLY A 38 4.51 -7.53 -15.68
CA GLY A 38 3.53 -6.97 -16.62
C GLY A 38 2.08 -7.16 -16.22
N ASP A 39 1.79 -7.88 -15.14
CA ASP A 39 0.42 -8.07 -14.68
C ASP A 39 -0.17 -6.79 -14.09
N VAL A 40 -1.46 -6.61 -14.33
CA VAL A 40 -2.28 -5.58 -13.71
C VAL A 40 -3.31 -6.25 -12.82
N ILE A 41 -3.23 -6.00 -11.52
CA ILE A 41 -4.18 -6.49 -10.53
C ILE A 41 -5.24 -5.40 -10.35
N ASP A 42 -6.37 -5.57 -11.03
CA ASP A 42 -7.51 -4.65 -10.95
C ASP A 42 -8.39 -5.01 -9.76
N ILE A 43 -8.55 -4.05 -8.84
CA ILE A 43 -9.42 -4.20 -7.67
C ILE A 43 -10.70 -3.40 -7.91
N PRO A 44 -11.87 -4.06 -8.02
CA PRO A 44 -13.12 -3.36 -8.24
C PRO A 44 -13.46 -2.32 -7.16
N ALA A 45 -14.43 -1.46 -7.44
CA ALA A 45 -14.98 -0.57 -6.43
C ALA A 45 -15.61 -1.38 -5.29
N GLY A 46 -15.32 -1.01 -4.05
CA GLY A 46 -15.80 -1.66 -2.84
C GLY A 46 -14.93 -1.32 -1.63
N THR A 47 -15.44 -1.60 -0.44
CA THR A 47 -14.68 -1.56 0.80
C THR A 47 -14.40 -3.00 1.25
N TYR A 48 -13.13 -3.34 1.31
CA TYR A 48 -12.67 -4.69 1.58
C TYR A 48 -12.00 -4.75 2.95
N ALA A 49 -12.59 -5.50 3.88
CA ALA A 49 -11.99 -5.75 5.18
C ALA A 49 -10.83 -6.74 5.04
N LEU A 50 -9.67 -6.37 5.55
CA LEU A 50 -8.44 -7.15 5.51
C LEU A 50 -7.95 -7.40 6.94
N TYR A 51 -7.66 -8.66 7.24
CA TYR A 51 -7.23 -9.12 8.57
C TYR A 51 -5.71 -9.31 8.66
N ARG A 52 -5.03 -9.33 7.52
CA ARG A 52 -3.57 -9.54 7.40
C ARG A 52 -2.96 -8.50 6.50
N GLY A 53 -1.71 -8.13 6.79
CA GLY A 53 -0.92 -7.31 5.85
C GLY A 53 -0.75 -8.04 4.51
N LEU A 54 -0.79 -7.26 3.43
CA LEU A 54 -0.54 -7.73 2.08
C LEU A 54 0.94 -7.56 1.72
N SER A 55 1.46 -8.39 0.81
CA SER A 55 2.83 -8.26 0.33
C SER A 55 2.96 -8.53 -1.16
N LEU A 56 3.82 -7.76 -1.84
CA LEU A 56 4.20 -7.93 -3.25
C LEU A 56 5.71 -7.90 -3.38
N SER A 57 6.28 -8.93 -4.01
CA SER A 57 7.72 -9.03 -4.30
C SER A 57 8.03 -9.31 -5.77
N VAL A 58 7.06 -9.25 -6.65
CA VAL A 58 7.20 -9.51 -8.09
C VAL A 58 7.36 -8.19 -8.83
N ASP A 59 8.45 -8.06 -9.59
CA ASP A 59 8.75 -6.88 -10.39
C ASP A 59 7.74 -6.66 -11.52
N GLY A 60 7.53 -5.40 -11.92
CA GLY A 60 6.73 -5.03 -13.08
C GLY A 60 5.21 -5.16 -12.89
N VAL A 61 4.72 -5.17 -11.67
CA VAL A 61 3.28 -5.32 -11.37
C VAL A 61 2.63 -3.96 -11.14
N THR A 62 1.41 -3.83 -11.63
CA THR A 62 0.53 -2.70 -11.32
C THR A 62 -0.63 -3.16 -10.44
N ILE A 63 -0.88 -2.48 -9.31
CA ILE A 63 -2.10 -2.62 -8.52
C ILE A 63 -2.97 -1.40 -8.81
N ARG A 64 -4.20 -1.61 -9.25
CA ARG A 64 -5.10 -0.54 -9.63
C ARG A 64 -6.50 -0.72 -9.06
N GLY A 65 -7.00 0.32 -8.40
CA GLY A 65 -8.39 0.42 -7.96
C GLY A 65 -9.28 1.17 -8.97
N ALA A 66 -10.52 1.42 -8.58
CA ALA A 66 -11.48 2.21 -9.33
C ALA A 66 -11.51 3.71 -8.93
N GLY A 67 -10.62 4.11 -8.02
CA GLY A 67 -10.49 5.46 -7.47
C GLY A 67 -10.28 5.41 -5.95
N MET A 68 -9.56 6.41 -5.40
CA MET A 68 -9.21 6.45 -3.97
C MET A 68 -10.42 6.55 -3.02
N ASP A 69 -11.58 6.94 -3.54
CA ASP A 69 -12.83 6.99 -2.77
C ASP A 69 -13.80 5.86 -3.17
N LYS A 70 -13.36 4.93 -4.00
CA LYS A 70 -14.20 3.84 -4.51
C LYS A 70 -13.65 2.47 -4.18
N THR A 71 -12.33 2.28 -4.22
CA THR A 71 -11.68 1.02 -3.84
C THR A 71 -10.94 1.26 -2.54
N ILE A 72 -11.41 0.66 -1.46
CA ILE A 72 -10.89 0.87 -0.11
C ILE A 72 -10.42 -0.47 0.46
N LEU A 73 -9.13 -0.56 0.74
CA LEU A 73 -8.51 -1.66 1.48
C LEU A 73 -8.48 -1.28 2.97
N SER A 74 -9.43 -1.77 3.76
CA SER A 74 -9.56 -1.42 5.17
C SER A 74 -8.88 -2.46 6.05
N PHE A 75 -7.86 -2.04 6.78
CA PHE A 75 -7.12 -2.84 7.75
C PHE A 75 -7.61 -2.65 9.19
N LYS A 76 -8.80 -2.06 9.37
CA LYS A 76 -9.38 -1.81 10.69
C LYS A 76 -9.42 -3.04 11.58
N GLU A 77 -9.65 -4.20 10.99
CA GLU A 77 -9.73 -5.49 11.68
C GLU A 77 -8.41 -6.29 11.57
N GLN A 78 -7.31 -5.65 11.19
CA GLN A 78 -6.02 -6.31 11.01
C GLN A 78 -5.55 -7.00 12.30
N VAL A 79 -5.27 -8.30 12.24
CA VAL A 79 -4.80 -9.10 13.38
C VAL A 79 -3.33 -9.52 13.25
N SER A 80 -2.78 -9.50 12.03
CA SER A 80 -1.37 -9.85 11.78
C SER A 80 -0.74 -9.01 10.68
N GLY A 81 0.60 -8.95 10.68
CA GLY A 81 1.37 -8.02 9.88
C GLY A 81 1.46 -6.65 10.55
N ALA A 82 2.46 -5.88 10.21
CA ALA A 82 2.64 -4.51 10.69
C ALA A 82 2.15 -3.51 9.64
N GLU A 83 2.44 -3.76 8.38
CA GLU A 83 2.05 -2.91 7.26
C GLU A 83 0.67 -3.27 6.70
N GLY A 84 0.00 -2.31 6.07
CA GLY A 84 -1.15 -2.57 5.21
C GLY A 84 -0.69 -3.30 3.94
N LEU A 85 0.16 -2.66 3.15
CA LEU A 85 0.79 -3.27 1.98
C LEU A 85 2.31 -3.05 2.03
N LEU A 86 3.08 -4.15 2.01
CA LEU A 86 4.53 -4.15 1.87
C LEU A 86 4.90 -4.50 0.42
N VAL A 87 5.74 -3.67 -0.20
CA VAL A 87 6.27 -3.90 -1.56
C VAL A 87 7.80 -3.94 -1.51
N THR A 88 8.38 -4.97 -2.12
CA THR A 88 9.82 -5.13 -2.32
C THR A 88 10.14 -5.42 -3.79
N ALA A 89 9.38 -4.81 -4.69
CA ALA A 89 9.42 -5.06 -6.14
C ALA A 89 9.88 -3.82 -6.90
N ASN A 90 10.62 -4.02 -8.00
CA ASN A 90 10.97 -2.99 -8.96
C ASN A 90 9.87 -2.78 -10.01
N ASP A 91 9.92 -1.65 -10.73
CA ASP A 91 8.99 -1.34 -11.82
C ASP A 91 7.51 -1.45 -11.38
N PHE A 92 7.24 -1.01 -10.14
CA PHE A 92 5.96 -1.14 -9.46
C PHE A 92 5.09 0.11 -9.62
N THR A 93 3.82 -0.10 -9.88
CA THR A 93 2.82 0.97 -9.88
C THR A 93 1.66 0.64 -8.96
N ILE A 94 1.22 1.61 -8.16
CA ILE A 94 -0.04 1.54 -7.41
C ILE A 94 -0.86 2.81 -7.66
N GLU A 95 -2.13 2.63 -8.01
CA GLU A 95 -2.98 3.76 -8.36
C GLU A 95 -4.46 3.54 -8.05
N ASP A 96 -5.17 4.66 -7.85
CA ASP A 96 -6.63 4.73 -7.80
C ASP A 96 -7.29 3.89 -6.68
N LEU A 97 -6.72 3.89 -5.47
CA LEU A 97 -7.29 3.18 -4.31
C LEU A 97 -6.96 3.87 -2.98
N ALA A 98 -7.60 3.42 -1.91
CA ALA A 98 -7.26 3.80 -0.55
C ALA A 98 -6.77 2.60 0.28
N ILE A 99 -5.87 2.88 1.23
CA ILE A 99 -5.42 1.98 2.30
C ILE A 99 -5.78 2.66 3.62
N GLU A 100 -6.67 2.06 4.39
CA GLU A 100 -7.18 2.65 5.63
C GLU A 100 -6.87 1.81 6.86
N ASP A 101 -6.63 2.50 7.98
CA ASP A 101 -6.56 1.93 9.34
C ASP A 101 -5.53 0.80 9.52
N ALA A 102 -4.40 0.85 8.81
CA ALA A 102 -3.31 -0.11 9.01
C ALA A 102 -2.71 0.01 10.41
N LYS A 103 -2.32 -1.11 11.04
CA LYS A 103 -1.72 -1.12 12.38
C LYS A 103 -0.36 -0.43 12.45
N GLY A 104 0.41 -0.55 11.40
CA GLY A 104 1.68 0.12 11.22
C GLY A 104 1.66 0.98 9.97
N ASP A 105 2.69 0.90 9.14
CA ASP A 105 2.77 1.69 7.91
C ASP A 105 1.67 1.30 6.92
N ALA A 106 0.96 2.27 6.34
CA ALA A 106 -0.13 1.92 5.43
C ALA A 106 0.40 1.34 4.10
N LEU A 107 1.31 2.05 3.41
CA LEU A 107 1.99 1.59 2.21
C LEU A 107 3.51 1.73 2.38
N LYS A 108 4.19 0.61 2.56
CA LYS A 108 5.64 0.57 2.66
C LYS A 108 6.27 -0.01 1.40
N ILE A 109 7.25 0.70 0.84
CA ILE A 109 8.01 0.26 -0.33
C ILE A 109 9.48 0.28 0.04
N ASN A 110 10.12 -0.89 0.01
CA ASN A 110 11.48 -1.05 0.47
C ASN A 110 12.42 -1.55 -0.64
N GLU A 111 13.60 -0.92 -0.77
CA GLU A 111 14.67 -1.35 -1.68
C GLU A 111 14.23 -1.54 -3.14
N SER A 112 13.35 -0.65 -3.64
CA SER A 112 12.71 -0.77 -4.95
C SER A 112 13.15 0.33 -5.91
N LYS A 113 13.07 0.06 -7.22
CA LYS A 113 13.37 1.03 -8.28
C LYS A 113 12.19 1.21 -9.21
N ASN A 114 12.10 2.42 -9.83
CA ASN A 114 11.08 2.78 -10.80
C ASN A 114 9.66 2.61 -10.23
N VAL A 115 9.40 3.32 -9.13
CA VAL A 115 8.14 3.21 -8.38
C VAL A 115 7.21 4.37 -8.75
N ILE A 116 5.95 4.07 -8.99
CA ILE A 116 4.90 5.06 -9.22
C ILE A 116 3.77 4.85 -8.20
N ILE A 117 3.51 5.88 -7.39
CA ILE A 117 2.38 5.92 -6.45
C ILE A 117 1.52 7.11 -6.89
N ARG A 118 0.31 6.85 -7.38
CA ARG A 118 -0.50 7.89 -7.99
C ARG A 118 -1.97 7.75 -7.61
N ARG A 119 -2.59 8.86 -7.16
CA ARG A 119 -3.99 8.86 -6.74
C ARG A 119 -4.30 7.75 -5.72
N VAL A 120 -3.45 7.68 -4.69
CA VAL A 120 -3.59 6.78 -3.55
C VAL A 120 -3.90 7.58 -2.31
N ARG A 121 -4.87 7.15 -1.52
CA ARG A 121 -5.15 7.71 -0.20
C ARG A 121 -4.72 6.74 0.89
N THR A 122 -4.01 7.24 1.89
CA THR A 122 -3.76 6.52 3.14
C THR A 122 -4.38 7.31 4.29
N GLU A 123 -5.16 6.63 5.14
CA GLU A 123 -5.91 7.33 6.18
C GLU A 123 -6.15 6.45 7.41
N TRP A 124 -6.07 7.07 8.59
CA TRP A 124 -6.60 6.52 9.83
C TRP A 124 -7.93 7.19 10.13
N THR A 125 -9.03 6.45 9.93
CA THR A 125 -10.41 6.99 9.88
C THR A 125 -10.93 7.48 11.22
N ASN A 126 -10.31 7.10 12.33
CA ASN A 126 -10.64 7.62 13.66
C ASN A 126 -10.02 9.00 13.96
N GLY A 127 -9.30 9.57 12.99
CA GLY A 127 -8.56 10.83 13.12
C GLY A 127 -7.16 10.64 13.72
N PRO A 128 -6.44 11.76 13.95
CA PRO A 128 -5.08 11.71 14.44
C PRO A 128 -5.00 11.12 15.86
N ASP A 129 -4.18 10.09 16.02
CA ASP A 129 -3.92 9.44 17.30
C ASP A 129 -2.47 8.91 17.31
N THR A 130 -1.81 8.95 18.47
CA THR A 130 -0.47 8.41 18.64
C THR A 130 -0.41 6.89 18.54
N ALA A 131 -1.55 6.21 18.60
CA ALA A 131 -1.67 4.76 18.38
C ALA A 131 -1.83 4.37 16.92
N ASN A 132 -2.01 5.35 16.02
CA ASN A 132 -2.03 5.09 14.57
C ASN A 132 -0.67 4.60 14.09
N GLY A 133 -0.65 3.97 12.92
CA GLY A 133 0.62 3.61 12.26
C GLY A 133 1.48 4.83 11.96
N ALA A 134 2.78 4.63 11.86
CA ALA A 134 3.75 5.72 11.78
C ALA A 134 3.67 6.45 10.44
N TYR A 135 3.61 5.73 9.33
CA TYR A 135 3.76 6.31 7.99
C TYR A 135 2.60 5.96 7.06
N GLY A 136 2.09 6.98 6.37
CA GLY A 136 1.07 6.76 5.33
C GLY A 136 1.68 6.19 4.05
N ILE A 137 2.43 7.01 3.30
CA ILE A 137 3.20 6.62 2.11
C ILE A 137 4.67 6.55 2.51
N TYR A 138 5.27 5.36 2.46
CA TYR A 138 6.60 5.11 3.01
C TYR A 138 7.55 4.40 2.04
N PRO A 139 8.08 5.08 1.01
CA PRO A 139 9.22 4.58 0.25
C PRO A 139 10.54 4.80 1.03
N VAL A 140 11.29 3.73 1.21
CA VAL A 140 12.61 3.74 1.84
C VAL A 140 13.61 2.95 1.00
N GLN A 141 14.82 3.53 0.82
CA GLN A 141 15.88 2.94 -0.03
C GLN A 141 15.40 2.70 -1.48
N THR A 142 14.59 3.64 -2.00
CA THR A 142 14.06 3.55 -3.36
C THR A 142 14.85 4.45 -4.34
N GLU A 143 14.76 4.12 -5.63
CA GLU A 143 15.36 4.89 -6.71
C GLU A 143 14.33 5.13 -7.83
N ASN A 144 14.28 6.37 -8.37
CA ASN A 144 13.31 6.77 -9.40
C ASN A 144 11.86 6.61 -8.92
N THR A 145 11.49 7.35 -7.88
CA THR A 145 10.15 7.25 -7.27
C THR A 145 9.31 8.48 -7.59
N LEU A 146 8.12 8.26 -8.11
CA LEU A 146 7.10 9.29 -8.32
C LEU A 146 5.95 9.10 -7.31
N ILE A 147 5.67 10.13 -6.52
CA ILE A 147 4.50 10.25 -5.64
C ILE A 147 3.67 11.42 -6.17
N ASP A 148 2.50 11.14 -6.73
CA ASP A 148 1.69 12.13 -7.46
C ASP A 148 0.22 12.01 -7.09
N GLU A 149 -0.42 13.13 -6.77
CA GLU A 149 -1.84 13.19 -6.43
C GLU A 149 -2.25 12.23 -5.27
N VAL A 150 -1.36 12.03 -4.27
CA VAL A 150 -1.69 11.20 -3.11
C VAL A 150 -2.28 12.04 -1.97
N VAL A 151 -3.04 11.37 -1.11
CA VAL A 151 -3.61 11.96 0.11
C VAL A 151 -3.19 11.12 1.30
N ALA A 152 -2.58 11.75 2.33
CA ALA A 152 -2.11 11.06 3.53
C ALA A 152 -2.64 11.74 4.80
N ILE A 153 -3.43 11.02 5.61
CA ILE A 153 -4.19 11.58 6.73
C ILE A 153 -4.01 10.75 8.00
N GLY A 154 -3.64 11.43 9.09
CA GLY A 154 -3.74 10.87 10.43
C GLY A 154 -2.62 9.94 10.86
N ALA A 155 -1.48 9.92 10.15
CA ALA A 155 -0.30 9.15 10.55
C ALA A 155 0.27 9.68 11.89
N SER A 156 0.72 8.76 12.76
CA SER A 156 1.29 9.13 14.06
C SER A 156 2.69 9.71 13.96
N ASP A 157 3.31 9.66 12.78
CA ASP A 157 4.56 10.31 12.44
C ASP A 157 4.40 11.05 11.10
N ALA A 158 4.78 10.54 9.96
CA ALA A 158 4.68 11.28 8.71
C ALA A 158 3.58 10.76 7.76
N GLY A 159 2.81 11.68 7.16
CA GLY A 159 1.85 11.33 6.11
C GLY A 159 2.55 10.74 4.88
N ILE A 160 3.58 11.45 4.39
CA ILE A 160 4.45 10.99 3.30
C ILE A 160 5.89 11.04 3.82
N TYR A 161 6.52 9.89 3.94
CA TYR A 161 7.93 9.78 4.31
C TYR A 161 8.74 9.21 3.15
N VAL A 162 9.85 9.82 2.84
CA VAL A 162 10.83 9.34 1.85
C VAL A 162 12.20 9.25 2.53
N GLY A 163 12.69 8.03 2.72
CA GLY A 163 13.96 7.81 3.42
C GLY A 163 15.04 7.16 2.58
N GLN A 164 16.29 7.64 2.68
CA GLN A 164 17.48 7.02 2.11
C GLN A 164 17.32 6.66 0.62
N SER A 165 16.55 7.49 -0.09
CA SER A 165 16.14 7.26 -1.47
C SER A 165 16.90 8.17 -2.46
N LYS A 166 16.67 7.99 -3.76
CA LYS A 166 17.35 8.75 -4.79
C LYS A 166 16.42 9.01 -5.98
N ASN A 167 16.51 10.24 -6.53
CA ASN A 167 15.72 10.67 -7.69
C ASN A 167 14.21 10.52 -7.42
N VAL A 168 13.69 11.35 -6.51
CA VAL A 168 12.32 11.28 -6.02
C VAL A 168 11.56 12.54 -6.40
N VAL A 169 10.31 12.37 -6.82
CA VAL A 169 9.38 13.47 -7.05
C VAL A 169 8.14 13.27 -6.18
N VAL A 170 7.82 14.29 -5.36
CA VAL A 170 6.56 14.36 -4.59
C VAL A 170 5.81 15.60 -5.05
N ARG A 171 4.64 15.42 -5.66
CA ARG A 171 3.89 16.56 -6.21
C ARG A 171 2.39 16.39 -6.14
N ASN A 172 1.66 17.50 -6.27
CA ASN A 172 0.19 17.55 -6.35
C ASN A 172 -0.51 16.80 -5.21
N SER A 173 0.18 16.60 -4.10
CA SER A 173 -0.25 15.71 -3.02
C SER A 173 -0.71 16.50 -1.81
N ARG A 174 -1.51 15.87 -0.95
CA ARG A 174 -2.06 16.46 0.26
C ARG A 174 -1.72 15.60 1.47
N ALA A 175 -1.13 16.23 2.48
CA ALA A 175 -0.84 15.59 3.76
C ALA A 175 -1.42 16.42 4.90
N GLU A 176 -2.29 15.83 5.73
CA GLU A 176 -2.94 16.55 6.81
C GLU A 176 -3.22 15.70 8.04
N TYR A 177 -3.24 16.39 9.20
CA TYR A 177 -3.46 15.74 10.50
C TYR A 177 -2.43 14.68 10.87
N ASN A 178 -1.19 14.80 10.38
CA ASN A 178 -0.05 13.98 10.74
C ASN A 178 0.86 14.74 11.72
N VAL A 179 1.88 14.10 12.28
CA VAL A 179 2.93 14.82 13.00
C VAL A 179 3.77 15.60 11.98
N ALA A 180 4.31 14.95 10.96
CA ALA A 180 4.87 15.63 9.80
C ALA A 180 4.00 15.41 8.56
N GLY A 181 3.79 16.43 7.75
CA GLY A 181 3.06 16.27 6.49
C GLY A 181 3.87 15.47 5.49
N ILE A 182 5.06 15.98 5.13
CA ILE A 182 6.00 15.35 4.20
C ILE A 182 7.38 15.36 4.82
N GLU A 183 8.04 14.22 4.88
CA GLU A 183 9.42 14.07 5.32
C GLU A 183 10.32 13.56 4.21
N ILE A 184 11.48 14.21 4.05
CA ILE A 184 12.54 13.79 3.12
C ILE A 184 13.81 13.59 3.95
N GLU A 185 14.13 12.34 4.27
CA GLU A 185 15.26 11.99 5.10
C GLU A 185 16.37 11.33 4.28
N ASN A 186 17.62 11.79 4.46
CA ASN A 186 18.80 11.18 3.83
C ASN A 186 18.61 10.82 2.33
N THR A 187 17.91 11.67 1.58
CA THR A 187 17.51 11.41 0.19
C THR A 187 18.27 12.31 -0.79
N PHE A 188 18.75 11.74 -1.89
CA PHE A 188 19.39 12.47 -2.98
C PHE A 188 18.41 12.86 -4.07
N ASP A 189 18.56 14.09 -4.61
CA ASP A 189 17.83 14.53 -5.80
C ASP A 189 16.30 14.40 -5.64
N ALA A 190 15.75 15.00 -4.58
CA ALA A 190 14.31 15.03 -4.36
C ALA A 190 13.71 16.38 -4.79
N ASP A 191 12.62 16.34 -5.54
CA ASP A 191 11.78 17.48 -5.89
C ASP A 191 10.43 17.38 -5.19
N VAL A 192 10.11 18.34 -4.34
CA VAL A 192 8.86 18.40 -3.57
C VAL A 192 8.13 19.68 -3.92
N PHE A 193 7.05 19.60 -4.71
CA PHE A 193 6.39 20.80 -5.22
C PHE A 193 4.90 20.64 -5.47
N ASP A 194 4.18 21.76 -5.46
CA ASP A 194 2.73 21.83 -5.68
C ASP A 194 1.94 20.93 -4.69
N ASN A 195 2.46 20.74 -3.48
CA ASN A 195 1.78 19.97 -2.43
C ASN A 195 1.09 20.87 -1.43
N VAL A 196 0.12 20.31 -0.70
CA VAL A 196 -0.58 20.93 0.42
C VAL A 196 -0.26 20.13 1.69
N ALA A 197 0.48 20.73 2.63
CA ALA A 197 0.81 20.13 3.92
C ALA A 197 0.25 21.02 5.05
N ILE A 198 -0.98 20.75 5.47
CA ILE A 198 -1.72 21.57 6.42
C ILE A 198 -2.21 20.77 7.63
N ASN A 199 -2.46 21.47 8.74
CA ASN A 199 -2.93 20.85 9.97
C ASN A 199 -2.01 19.75 10.54
N ASN A 200 -0.74 19.75 10.16
CA ASN A 200 0.30 18.89 10.73
C ASN A 200 1.08 19.64 11.81
N THR A 201 1.79 18.95 12.68
CA THR A 201 2.71 19.61 13.63
C THR A 201 3.90 20.22 12.89
N GLY A 202 4.46 19.49 11.90
CA GLY A 202 5.44 19.99 10.92
C GLY A 202 4.89 19.88 9.51
N GLY A 203 5.05 20.90 8.67
CA GLY A 203 4.56 20.87 7.28
C GLY A 203 5.41 19.97 6.40
N ILE A 204 6.57 20.47 5.95
CA ILE A 204 7.54 19.73 5.13
C ILE A 204 8.90 19.80 5.82
N LEU A 205 9.47 18.62 6.10
CA LEU A 205 10.76 18.49 6.79
C LEU A 205 11.79 17.86 5.86
N VAL A 206 13.01 18.41 5.85
CA VAL A 206 14.16 17.85 5.14
C VAL A 206 15.34 17.81 6.08
N PHE A 207 15.88 16.64 6.30
CA PHE A 207 16.97 16.46 7.22
C PHE A 207 17.83 15.24 6.91
N ASN A 208 19.01 15.20 7.50
CA ASN A 208 19.87 14.03 7.50
C ASN A 208 20.01 13.50 8.93
N MET A 209 19.68 12.26 9.12
CA MET A 209 20.02 11.53 10.34
C MET A 209 21.45 11.00 10.25
N PRO A 210 22.22 11.05 11.32
CA PRO A 210 23.58 10.51 11.35
C PRO A 210 23.55 8.97 11.31
N ASN A 211 24.66 8.39 10.85
CA ASN A 211 24.89 6.95 10.84
C ASN A 211 23.93 6.11 9.99
N LEU A 212 23.26 6.71 9.02
CA LEU A 212 22.50 5.98 8.01
C LEU A 212 23.37 5.61 6.80
N SER A 213 22.82 4.80 5.91
CA SER A 213 23.55 4.23 4.74
C SER A 213 24.01 5.31 3.74
N GLN A 214 23.35 6.46 3.73
CA GLN A 214 23.70 7.60 2.88
C GLN A 214 23.37 8.94 3.53
N GLU A 215 24.03 10.00 3.07
CA GLU A 215 23.64 11.38 3.35
C GLU A 215 22.80 11.91 2.20
N GLY A 216 21.71 12.62 2.51
CA GLY A 216 20.86 13.25 1.50
C GLY A 216 21.46 14.58 1.01
N ALA A 217 21.19 14.93 -0.23
CA ALA A 217 21.58 16.20 -0.83
C ALA A 217 20.69 16.57 -2.02
N ARG A 218 20.70 17.87 -2.38
CA ARG A 218 20.01 18.41 -3.58
C ARG A 218 18.49 18.23 -3.55
N THR A 219 17.87 18.29 -2.36
CA THR A 219 16.42 18.39 -2.23
C THR A 219 15.96 19.80 -2.57
N ARG A 220 14.96 19.93 -3.45
CA ARG A 220 14.33 21.19 -3.80
C ARG A 220 12.88 21.21 -3.37
N ILE A 221 12.50 22.25 -2.62
CA ILE A 221 11.13 22.45 -2.13
C ILE A 221 10.60 23.77 -2.69
N PHE A 222 9.52 23.73 -3.45
CA PHE A 222 8.98 24.92 -4.07
C PHE A 222 7.47 24.81 -4.37
N ARG A 223 6.77 25.92 -4.35
CA ARG A 223 5.32 26.04 -4.63
C ARG A 223 4.43 25.11 -3.79
N ASN A 224 4.80 24.85 -2.53
CA ASN A 224 3.94 24.12 -1.58
C ASN A 224 3.17 25.09 -0.69
N LEU A 225 2.05 24.63 -0.14
CA LEU A 225 1.23 25.34 0.85
C LEU A 225 1.28 24.59 2.18
#